data_d4945fc16ce9cf8adddd107d6b3df3e2
#
_entry.id   d4945fc16ce9cf8adddd107d6b3df3e2
#
_cell.length_a   1.000
_cell.length_b   1.000
_cell.length_c   1.000
_cell.angle_alpha   90.00
_cell.angle_beta   90.00
_cell.angle_gamma   90.00
#
_symmetry.space_group_name_H-M   'P 1'
#
loop_
_entity.id
_entity.type
_entity.pdbx_description
1 polymer ?
#
loop_
_entity_poly.entity_id
_entity_poly.type
_entity_poly.pdbx_seq_one_letter_code
_entity_poly.pdbx_strand_id
1 'polypeptide(L)'
;METLSVLQSLIMALWVAAIMSRWLGGGATLTLRFSPLMTGLVAGLVMGDVPKAMIVTAALQMIYMGVFSPGGSMPAEPSIAAAIAVPVALLGNLKPEAAIAVAVPVGLLGSYLYQFRFFINTFLGKYTDRAVAELNSKKIARSIIWYPTIASFILF
;
A
#
# COMPACT_ATOMS: atom_id res chain seq x y z
N MET A 1 22.92 9.01 -12.75
CA MET A 1 21.87 8.65 -11.79
C MET A 1 21.13 7.47 -12.37
N GLU A 2 21.17 6.35 -11.69
CA GLU A 2 20.32 5.23 -12.07
C GLU A 2 18.87 5.61 -11.76
N THR A 3 17.99 5.45 -12.72
CA THR A 3 16.56 5.69 -12.57
C THR A 3 15.83 4.36 -12.49
N LEU A 4 14.75 4.30 -11.75
CA LEU A 4 13.85 3.14 -11.77
C LEU A 4 13.41 2.87 -13.22
N SER A 5 13.51 1.61 -13.63
CA SER A 5 12.92 1.23 -14.91
C SER A 5 11.37 1.28 -14.78
N VAL A 6 10.71 1.55 -15.90
CA VAL A 6 9.24 1.56 -15.95
C VAL A 6 8.65 0.23 -15.43
N LEU A 7 9.30 -0.90 -15.74
CA LEU A 7 8.89 -2.21 -15.29
C LEU A 7 8.98 -2.34 -13.76
N GLN A 8 10.09 -1.89 -13.15
CA GLN A 8 10.26 -1.92 -11.70
C GLN A 8 9.21 -1.06 -10.99
N SER A 9 8.95 0.13 -11.52
CA SER A 9 7.91 1.03 -10.99
C SER A 9 6.52 0.40 -11.08
N LEU A 10 6.20 -0.24 -12.20
CA LEU A 10 4.93 -0.94 -12.37
C LEU A 10 4.76 -2.12 -11.40
N ILE A 11 5.81 -2.91 -11.19
CA ILE A 11 5.75 -4.03 -10.22
C ILE A 11 5.51 -3.50 -8.81
N MET A 12 6.19 -2.43 -8.40
CA MET A 12 5.99 -1.82 -7.09
C MET A 12 4.58 -1.22 -6.94
N ALA A 13 4.07 -0.54 -7.98
CA ALA A 13 2.71 -0.01 -7.97
C ALA A 13 1.66 -1.14 -7.89
N LEU A 14 1.81 -2.22 -8.65
CA LEU A 14 0.92 -3.38 -8.58
C LEU A 14 0.97 -4.06 -7.21
N TRP A 15 2.15 -4.16 -6.60
CA TRP A 15 2.29 -4.67 -5.24
C TRP A 15 1.50 -3.84 -4.24
N VAL A 16 1.68 -2.52 -4.25
CA VAL A 16 0.95 -1.60 -3.36
C VAL A 16 -0.56 -1.70 -3.61
N ALA A 17 -1.00 -1.67 -4.86
CA ALA A 17 -2.40 -1.80 -5.22
C ALA A 17 -3.01 -3.13 -4.74
N ALA A 18 -2.27 -4.24 -4.85
CA ALA A 18 -2.72 -5.55 -4.38
C ALA A 18 -2.91 -5.59 -2.87
N ILE A 19 -1.96 -5.10 -2.07
CA ILE A 19 -2.06 -5.07 -0.62
C ILE A 19 -3.05 -4.02 -0.10
N MET A 20 -3.31 -2.96 -0.86
CA MET A 20 -4.34 -1.97 -0.54
C MET A 20 -5.75 -2.42 -0.95
N SER A 21 -5.85 -3.37 -1.86
CA SER A 21 -7.13 -3.93 -2.29
C SER A 21 -7.61 -5.03 -1.33
N ARG A 22 -8.85 -5.48 -1.51
CA ARG A 22 -9.38 -6.66 -0.79
C ARG A 22 -9.11 -7.99 -1.50
N TRP A 23 -8.35 -7.97 -2.57
CA TRP A 23 -8.13 -9.14 -3.42
C TRP A 23 -7.41 -10.28 -2.68
N LEU A 24 -6.43 -9.95 -1.85
CA LEU A 24 -5.66 -10.94 -1.07
C LEU A 24 -6.38 -11.47 0.19
N GLY A 25 -7.61 -11.02 0.43
CA GLY A 25 -8.34 -11.33 1.66
C GLY A 25 -7.97 -10.43 2.83
N GLY A 26 -8.91 -10.25 3.76
CA GLY A 26 -8.80 -9.25 4.82
C GLY A 26 -7.61 -9.41 5.77
N GLY A 27 -7.30 -10.63 6.20
CA GLY A 27 -6.21 -10.91 7.13
C GLY A 27 -4.83 -10.69 6.50
N ALA A 28 -4.58 -11.28 5.32
CA ALA A 28 -3.32 -11.13 4.60
C ALA A 28 -3.06 -9.66 4.24
N THR A 29 -4.08 -8.96 3.75
CA THR A 29 -3.99 -7.53 3.42
C THR A 29 -3.56 -6.69 4.63
N LEU A 30 -4.16 -6.93 5.80
CA LEU A 30 -3.80 -6.19 7.00
C LEU A 30 -2.34 -6.43 7.41
N THR A 31 -1.93 -7.68 7.46
CA THR A 31 -0.55 -8.04 7.84
C THR A 31 0.48 -7.42 6.90
N LEU A 32 0.29 -7.55 5.59
CA LEU A 32 1.21 -7.02 4.59
C LEU A 32 1.26 -5.50 4.57
N ARG A 33 0.12 -4.85 4.78
CA ARG A 33 0.00 -3.40 4.78
C ARG A 33 0.74 -2.74 5.95
N PHE A 34 0.67 -3.33 7.15
CA PHE A 34 1.32 -2.80 8.35
C PHE A 34 2.78 -3.25 8.49
N SER A 35 3.28 -4.07 7.57
CA SER A 35 4.67 -4.54 7.60
C SER A 35 5.50 -3.93 6.46
N PRO A 36 6.25 -2.86 6.70
CA PRO A 36 7.27 -2.35 5.77
C PRO A 36 8.22 -3.43 5.27
N LEU A 37 8.58 -4.42 6.13
CA LEU A 37 9.50 -5.50 5.77
C LEU A 37 9.05 -6.29 4.54
N MET A 38 7.76 -6.59 4.41
CA MET A 38 7.24 -7.32 3.26
C MET A 38 7.37 -6.50 1.97
N THR A 39 7.04 -5.23 2.03
CA THR A 39 7.19 -4.31 0.89
C THR A 39 8.67 -4.08 0.55
N GLY A 40 9.53 -3.97 1.56
CA GLY A 40 10.97 -3.86 1.35
C GLY A 40 11.61 -5.11 0.75
N LEU A 41 11.14 -6.30 1.13
CA LEU A 41 11.57 -7.55 0.50
C LEU A 41 11.24 -7.55 -0.99
N VAL A 42 10.01 -7.17 -1.36
CA VAL A 42 9.61 -7.07 -2.77
C VAL A 42 10.45 -6.02 -3.50
N ALA A 43 10.68 -4.86 -2.89
CA ALA A 43 11.55 -3.83 -3.46
C ALA A 43 12.98 -4.35 -3.69
N GLY A 44 13.54 -5.07 -2.72
CA GLY A 44 14.88 -5.67 -2.83
C GLY A 44 14.98 -6.72 -3.93
N LEU A 45 13.94 -7.55 -4.11
CA LEU A 45 13.87 -8.51 -5.22
C LEU A 45 13.78 -7.82 -6.58
N VAL A 46 12.95 -6.78 -6.68
CA VAL A 46 12.76 -6.01 -7.92
C VAL A 46 14.00 -5.22 -8.31
N MET A 47 14.73 -4.70 -7.31
CA MET A 47 15.94 -3.91 -7.50
C MET A 47 17.22 -4.77 -7.57
N GLY A 48 17.16 -6.04 -7.21
CA GLY A 48 18.30 -6.97 -7.20
C GLY A 48 19.26 -6.83 -6.01
N ASP A 49 18.88 -6.09 -4.97
CA ASP A 49 19.71 -5.92 -3.76
C ASP A 49 18.84 -6.12 -2.48
N VAL A 50 18.51 -7.37 -2.22
CA VAL A 50 17.71 -7.75 -1.05
C VAL A 50 18.42 -7.44 0.27
N PRO A 51 19.73 -7.71 0.47
CA PRO A 51 20.38 -7.43 1.74
C PRO A 51 20.28 -5.96 2.13
N LYS A 52 20.58 -5.05 1.20
CA LYS A 52 20.52 -3.61 1.44
C LYS A 52 19.10 -3.12 1.66
N ALA A 53 18.14 -3.61 0.86
CA ALA A 53 16.73 -3.32 1.04
C ALA A 53 16.24 -3.70 2.43
N MET A 54 16.62 -4.87 2.92
CA MET A 54 16.21 -5.35 4.24
C MET A 54 16.81 -4.53 5.39
N ILE A 55 18.06 -4.07 5.26
CA ILE A 55 18.68 -3.16 6.26
C ILE A 55 17.91 -1.85 6.34
N VAL A 56 17.61 -1.23 5.20
CA VAL A 56 16.80 0.00 5.13
C VAL A 56 15.42 -0.23 5.70
N THR A 57 14.79 -1.31 5.31
CA THR A 57 13.40 -1.59 5.69
C THR A 57 13.27 -1.97 7.17
N ALA A 58 14.29 -2.59 7.76
CA ALA A 58 14.31 -2.86 9.20
C ALA A 58 14.23 -1.56 10.02
N ALA A 59 14.94 -0.52 9.60
CA ALA A 59 14.85 0.79 10.24
C ALA A 59 13.45 1.41 10.08
N LEU A 60 12.84 1.29 8.91
CA LEU A 60 11.45 1.72 8.69
C LEU A 60 10.46 0.93 9.54
N GLN A 61 10.65 -0.39 9.65
CA GLN A 61 9.79 -1.25 10.48
C GLN A 61 9.77 -0.78 11.94
N MET A 62 10.93 -0.41 12.50
CA MET A 62 10.99 0.07 13.87
C MET A 62 10.17 1.34 14.10
N ILE A 63 10.15 2.26 13.14
CA ILE A 63 9.38 3.51 13.22
C ILE A 63 7.88 3.25 13.11
N TYR A 64 7.50 2.35 12.19
CA TYR A 64 6.10 2.06 11.91
C TYR A 64 5.50 0.95 12.79
N MET A 65 6.28 0.36 13.71
CA MET A 65 5.82 -0.75 14.57
C MET A 65 4.65 -0.38 15.48
N GLY A 66 4.54 0.90 15.84
CA GLY A 66 3.44 1.41 16.68
C GLY A 66 2.25 1.97 15.90
N VAL A 67 2.27 1.91 14.56
CA VAL A 67 1.16 2.43 13.75
C VAL A 67 -0.01 1.47 13.79
N PHE A 68 -1.14 1.95 14.28
CA PHE A 68 -2.40 1.24 14.28
C PHE A 68 -3.53 2.20 13.86
N SER A 69 -4.66 1.64 13.49
CA SER A 69 -5.79 2.38 12.89
C SER A 69 -6.97 2.50 13.86
N PRO A 70 -6.93 3.42 14.84
CA PRO A 70 -8.06 3.60 15.75
C PRO A 70 -9.27 4.17 14.98
N GLY A 71 -10.40 3.47 15.07
CA GLY A 71 -11.62 3.91 14.39
C GLY A 71 -11.53 4.02 12.86
N GLY A 72 -10.54 3.37 12.24
CA GLY A 72 -10.32 3.45 10.80
C GLY A 72 -9.46 4.62 10.33
N SER A 73 -9.05 5.51 11.23
CA SER A 73 -8.10 6.58 10.91
C SER A 73 -6.68 6.03 10.83
N MET A 74 -5.97 6.36 9.75
CA MET A 74 -4.58 5.95 9.55
C MET A 74 -3.66 7.16 9.70
N PRO A 75 -2.75 7.17 10.70
CA PRO A 75 -1.79 8.25 10.86
C PRO A 75 -0.71 8.23 9.76
N ALA A 76 -0.35 7.05 9.27
CA ALA A 76 0.59 6.86 8.17
C ALA A 76 0.35 5.52 7.47
N GLU A 77 0.83 5.38 6.22
CA GLU A 77 0.78 4.15 5.45
C GLU A 77 2.16 3.52 5.31
N PRO A 78 2.49 2.53 6.17
CA PRO A 78 3.83 1.94 6.20
C PRO A 78 4.26 1.28 4.89
N SER A 79 3.34 0.59 4.21
CA SER A 79 3.64 -0.07 2.94
C SER A 79 3.92 0.90 1.80
N ILE A 80 3.19 2.02 1.72
CA ILE A 80 3.44 3.07 0.72
C ILE A 80 4.77 3.75 1.01
N ALA A 81 5.03 4.06 2.29
CA ALA A 81 6.31 4.62 2.71
C ALA A 81 7.50 3.76 2.27
N ALA A 82 7.42 2.44 2.52
CA ALA A 82 8.46 1.49 2.13
C ALA A 82 8.57 1.33 0.61
N ALA A 83 7.43 1.28 -0.10
CA ALA A 83 7.41 1.12 -1.56
C ALA A 83 8.11 2.25 -2.32
N ILE A 84 8.19 3.43 -1.75
CA ILE A 84 8.88 4.58 -2.34
C ILE A 84 10.27 4.77 -1.72
N ALA A 85 10.38 4.76 -0.39
CA ALA A 85 11.64 5.07 0.27
C ALA A 85 12.72 4.01 0.07
N VAL A 86 12.36 2.72 -0.02
CA VAL A 86 13.34 1.65 -0.21
C VAL A 86 13.99 1.71 -1.59
N PRO A 87 13.25 1.75 -2.72
CA PRO A 87 13.86 1.95 -4.03
C PRO A 87 14.71 3.23 -4.12
N VAL A 88 14.24 4.35 -3.59
CA VAL A 88 15.00 5.61 -3.57
C VAL A 88 16.30 5.45 -2.78
N ALA A 89 16.28 4.77 -1.64
CA ALA A 89 17.47 4.51 -0.85
C ALA A 89 18.48 3.59 -1.56
N LEU A 90 17.98 2.57 -2.27
CA LEU A 90 18.82 1.66 -3.04
C LEU A 90 19.53 2.38 -4.20
N LEU A 91 18.78 3.15 -5.00
CA LEU A 91 19.31 3.92 -6.12
C LEU A 91 20.25 5.03 -5.69
N GLY A 92 19.90 5.75 -4.65
CA GLY A 92 20.69 6.85 -4.11
C GLY A 92 21.85 6.40 -3.20
N ASN A 93 22.01 5.09 -3.00
CA ASN A 93 22.96 4.53 -2.01
C ASN A 93 22.85 5.21 -0.64
N LEU A 94 21.61 5.47 -0.20
CA LEU A 94 21.33 6.20 1.03
C LEU A 94 21.51 5.31 2.25
N LYS A 95 21.91 5.94 3.37
CA LYS A 95 21.88 5.30 4.67
C LYS A 95 20.44 5.14 5.17
N PRO A 96 20.16 4.19 6.09
CA PRO A 96 18.82 3.98 6.63
C PRO A 96 18.16 5.25 7.19
N GLU A 97 18.94 6.12 7.84
CA GLU A 97 18.45 7.38 8.44
C GLU A 97 17.91 8.34 7.37
N ALA A 98 18.58 8.41 6.22
CA ALA A 98 18.14 9.23 5.09
C ALA A 98 16.90 8.64 4.43
N ALA A 99 16.79 7.31 4.36
CA ALA A 99 15.60 6.62 3.88
C ALA A 99 14.37 6.91 4.77
N ILE A 100 14.54 6.98 6.09
CA ILE A 100 13.51 7.38 7.04
C ILE A 100 13.00 8.81 6.73
N ALA A 101 13.91 9.73 6.45
CA ALA A 101 13.54 11.11 6.13
C ALA A 101 12.66 11.21 4.87
N VAL A 102 12.81 10.27 3.93
CA VAL A 102 11.93 10.13 2.76
C VAL A 102 10.63 9.41 3.13
N ALA A 103 10.72 8.35 3.92
CA ALA A 103 9.58 7.47 4.24
C ALA A 103 8.49 8.18 5.05
N VAL A 104 8.88 9.03 6.02
CA VAL A 104 7.91 9.67 6.93
C VAL A 104 6.92 10.57 6.17
N PRO A 105 7.34 11.56 5.38
CA PRO A 105 6.39 12.38 4.63
C PRO A 105 5.61 11.57 3.60
N VAL A 106 6.22 10.57 2.95
CA VAL A 106 5.53 9.69 2.01
C VAL A 106 4.44 8.86 2.70
N GLY A 107 4.73 8.33 3.89
CA GLY A 107 3.74 7.59 4.69
C GLY A 107 2.54 8.45 5.11
N LEU A 108 2.80 9.72 5.46
CA LEU A 108 1.74 10.70 5.75
C LEU A 108 0.88 10.97 4.51
N LEU A 109 1.49 11.23 3.35
CA LEU A 109 0.76 11.40 2.09
C LEU A 109 -0.06 10.14 1.74
N GLY A 110 0.51 8.96 1.96
CA GLY A 110 -0.19 7.69 1.79
C GLY A 110 -1.46 7.58 2.63
N SER A 111 -1.46 8.12 3.84
CA SER A 111 -2.65 8.13 4.70
C SER A 111 -3.79 8.96 4.11
N TYR A 112 -3.50 10.08 3.43
CA TYR A 112 -4.52 10.86 2.72
C TYR A 112 -5.11 10.08 1.54
N LEU A 113 -4.29 9.35 0.78
CA LEU A 113 -4.79 8.48 -0.30
C LEU A 113 -5.72 7.39 0.28
N TYR A 114 -5.38 6.85 1.43
CA TYR A 114 -6.24 5.88 2.12
C TYR A 114 -7.58 6.49 2.53
N GLN A 115 -7.59 7.70 3.07
CA GLN A 115 -8.82 8.44 3.38
C GLN A 115 -9.66 8.69 2.12
N PHE A 116 -9.01 9.07 1.03
CA PHE A 116 -9.69 9.32 -0.25
C PHE A 116 -10.36 8.05 -0.80
N ARG A 117 -9.81 6.88 -0.52
CA ARG A 117 -10.46 5.59 -0.84
C ARG A 117 -11.84 5.44 -0.19
N PHE A 118 -12.00 5.87 1.06
CA PHE A 118 -13.32 5.83 1.71
C PHE A 118 -14.33 6.74 0.98
N PHE A 119 -13.87 7.91 0.58
CA PHE A 119 -14.70 8.83 -0.20
C PHE A 119 -15.18 8.18 -1.51
N ILE A 120 -14.29 7.57 -2.27
CA ILE A 120 -14.64 6.84 -3.50
C ILE A 120 -15.63 5.71 -3.18
N ASN A 121 -15.39 4.92 -2.13
CA ASN A 121 -16.24 3.82 -1.76
C ASN A 121 -17.66 4.27 -1.37
N THR A 122 -17.84 5.47 -0.84
CA THR A 122 -19.17 6.03 -0.56
C THR A 122 -20.00 6.19 -1.83
N PHE A 123 -19.38 6.62 -2.93
CA PHE A 123 -20.08 6.69 -4.23
C PHE A 123 -20.39 5.30 -4.79
N LEU A 124 -19.48 4.35 -4.58
CA LEU A 124 -19.68 2.96 -5.02
C LEU A 124 -20.80 2.26 -4.22
N GLY A 125 -21.07 2.71 -3.00
CA GLY A 125 -22.13 2.20 -2.14
C GLY A 125 -23.50 2.20 -2.81
N LYS A 126 -23.80 3.18 -3.66
CA LYS A 126 -25.07 3.25 -4.41
C LYS A 126 -25.36 2.00 -5.25
N TYR A 127 -24.34 1.36 -5.78
CA TYR A 127 -24.49 0.13 -6.56
C TYR A 127 -24.81 -1.06 -5.66
N THR A 128 -24.25 -1.06 -4.44
CA THR A 128 -24.55 -2.08 -3.43
C THR A 128 -26.00 -1.93 -2.95
N ASP A 129 -26.46 -0.71 -2.65
CA ASP A 129 -27.82 -0.44 -2.21
C ASP A 129 -28.86 -0.90 -3.25
N ARG A 130 -28.61 -0.64 -4.53
CA ARG A 130 -29.47 -1.14 -5.62
C ARG A 130 -29.48 -2.67 -5.69
N ALA A 131 -28.32 -3.30 -5.56
CA ALA A 131 -28.22 -4.76 -5.58
C ALA A 131 -28.93 -5.41 -4.39
N VAL A 132 -28.92 -4.74 -3.24
CA VAL A 132 -29.67 -5.16 -2.03
C VAL A 132 -31.16 -5.01 -2.26
N ALA A 133 -31.63 -3.89 -2.81
CA ALA A 133 -33.04 -3.68 -3.14
C ALA A 133 -33.58 -4.74 -4.13
N GLU A 134 -32.74 -5.22 -5.03
CA GLU A 134 -33.07 -6.31 -5.99
C GLU A 134 -32.94 -7.71 -5.36
N LEU A 135 -32.52 -7.84 -4.09
CA LEU A 135 -32.22 -9.11 -3.41
C LEU A 135 -31.29 -10.03 -4.20
N ASN A 136 -30.39 -9.48 -5.00
CA ASN A 136 -29.51 -10.23 -5.89
C ASN A 136 -28.13 -10.46 -5.24
N SER A 137 -27.97 -11.65 -4.62
CA SER A 137 -26.75 -12.01 -3.89
C SER A 137 -25.47 -11.94 -4.74
N LYS A 138 -25.54 -12.29 -6.04
CA LYS A 138 -24.38 -12.22 -6.95
C LYS A 138 -23.98 -10.78 -7.25
N LYS A 139 -24.94 -9.88 -7.44
CA LYS A 139 -24.69 -8.44 -7.62
C LYS A 139 -24.16 -7.81 -6.33
N ILE A 140 -24.69 -8.20 -5.18
CA ILE A 140 -24.21 -7.74 -3.86
C ILE A 140 -22.74 -8.14 -3.68
N ALA A 141 -22.40 -9.42 -3.87
CA ALA A 141 -21.01 -9.88 -3.73
C ALA A 141 -20.06 -9.15 -4.70
N ARG A 142 -20.49 -8.94 -5.94
CA ARG A 142 -19.69 -8.22 -6.94
C ARG A 142 -19.48 -6.76 -6.56
N SER A 143 -20.48 -6.06 -6.06
CA SER A 143 -20.38 -4.65 -5.68
C SER A 143 -19.51 -4.45 -4.43
N ILE A 144 -19.50 -5.40 -3.49
CA ILE A 144 -18.70 -5.30 -2.26
C ILE A 144 -17.24 -5.66 -2.49
N ILE A 145 -16.95 -6.61 -3.40
CA ILE A 145 -15.59 -7.11 -3.60
C ILE A 145 -14.91 -6.39 -4.77
N TRP A 146 -15.52 -6.44 -5.96
CA TRP A 146 -14.85 -6.03 -7.19
C TRP A 146 -14.78 -4.51 -7.36
N TYR A 147 -15.84 -3.76 -7.06
CA TYR A 147 -15.82 -2.32 -7.26
C TYR A 147 -14.79 -1.61 -6.37
N PRO A 148 -14.72 -1.88 -5.04
CA PRO A 148 -13.67 -1.32 -4.21
C PRO A 148 -12.27 -1.80 -4.57
N THR A 149 -12.13 -3.04 -5.08
CA THR A 149 -10.84 -3.57 -5.54
C THR A 149 -10.35 -2.81 -6.76
N ILE A 150 -11.18 -2.66 -7.79
CA ILE A 150 -10.83 -1.90 -9.01
C ILE A 150 -10.52 -0.46 -8.66
N ALA A 151 -11.34 0.18 -7.84
CA ALA A 151 -11.10 1.54 -7.38
C ALA A 151 -9.76 1.70 -6.65
N SER A 152 -9.38 0.70 -5.83
CA SER A 152 -8.07 0.69 -5.16
C SER A 152 -6.92 0.51 -6.14
N PHE A 153 -7.05 -0.34 -7.15
CA PHE A 153 -6.02 -0.51 -8.20
C PHE A 153 -5.82 0.74 -9.07
N ILE A 154 -6.85 1.56 -9.24
CA ILE A 154 -6.75 2.83 -9.98
C ILE A 154 -6.12 3.92 -9.10
N LEU A 155 -6.38 3.88 -7.79
CA LEU A 155 -5.95 4.91 -6.85
C LEU A 155 -4.48 4.76 -6.44
N PHE A 156 -4.00 3.52 -6.27
CA PHE A 156 -2.64 3.18 -5.82
C PHE A 156 -1.77 2.62 -6.93
#